data_e9361f313f667e4455ded57be3eeca9e
#
_entry.id   e9361f313f667e4455ded57be3eeca9e
#
_cell.length_a   1.000
_cell.length_b   1.000
_cell.length_c   1.000
_cell.angle_alpha   90.00
_cell.angle_beta   90.00
_cell.angle_gamma   90.00
#
_symmetry.space_group_name_H-M   'P 1'
#
loop_
_entity.id
_entity.type
_entity.pdbx_description
1 polymer ?
#
loop_
_entity_poly.entity_id
_entity_poly.type
_entity_poly.pdbx_seq_one_letter_code
_entity_poly.pdbx_strand_id
1 'polypeptide(L)' 'MEVEIDIEKLRSDLMDYFGTAMGFFPVATMDLIKVQNASPEELINIALKNNFDLSKYIVNGYSKTK' A
#
# COMPACT_ATOMS: atom_id res chain seq x y z
N MET A 1 12.37 4.42 19.47
CA MET A 1 11.53 3.43 18.96
C MET A 1 11.11 3.74 17.55
N GLU A 2 11.33 2.85 16.66
CA GLU A 2 11.00 3.10 15.27
C GLU A 2 9.85 2.25 14.82
N VAL A 3 9.03 2.83 13.99
CA VAL A 3 7.90 2.13 13.42
C VAL A 3 8.14 2.04 11.94
N GLU A 4 8.03 0.84 11.42
CA GLU A 4 8.20 0.62 10.00
C GLU A 4 6.89 0.18 9.39
N ILE A 5 6.71 0.53 8.13
CA ILE A 5 5.54 0.09 7.39
C ILE A 5 5.95 -1.09 6.53
N ASP A 6 5.11 -2.13 6.53
CA ASP A 6 5.35 -3.30 5.69
C ASP A 6 5.01 -2.92 4.25
N ILE A 7 6.01 -2.44 3.55
CA ILE A 7 5.83 -1.89 2.22
C ILE A 7 5.37 -2.95 1.22
N GLU A 8 5.89 -4.15 1.33
CA GLU A 8 5.51 -5.20 0.40
C GLU A 8 4.04 -5.56 0.53
N LYS A 9 3.58 -5.66 1.77
CA LYS A 9 2.18 -5.97 1.99
C LYS A 9 1.30 -4.81 1.54
N LEU A 10 1.72 -3.58 1.84
CA LEU A 10 0.97 -2.41 1.44
C LEU A 10 0.86 -2.34 -0.08
N ARG A 11 1.97 -2.56 -0.77
CA ARG A 11 1.98 -2.55 -2.23
C ARG A 11 1.04 -3.62 -2.77
N SER A 12 1.11 -4.82 -2.22
CA SER A 12 0.27 -5.92 -2.67
C SER A 12 -1.21 -5.60 -2.48
N ASP A 13 -1.55 -5.06 -1.31
CA ASP A 13 -2.95 -4.73 -1.03
C ASP A 13 -3.45 -3.60 -1.94
N LEU A 14 -2.60 -2.61 -2.20
CA LEU A 14 -2.99 -1.53 -3.10
C LEU A 14 -3.16 -2.06 -4.52
N MET A 15 -2.31 -2.98 -4.93
CA MET A 15 -2.44 -3.56 -6.26
C MET A 15 -3.73 -4.36 -6.39
N ASP A 16 -4.11 -5.08 -5.33
CA ASP A 16 -5.39 -5.78 -5.34
C ASP A 16 -6.54 -4.81 -5.41
N TYR A 17 -6.45 -3.73 -4.64
CA TYR A 17 -7.51 -2.74 -4.61
C TYR A 17 -7.74 -2.12 -5.98
N PHE A 18 -6.66 -1.65 -6.61
CA PHE A 18 -6.79 -1.01 -7.92
C PHE A 18 -7.04 -2.04 -9.02
N GLY A 19 -6.53 -3.26 -8.86
CA GLY A 19 -6.78 -4.31 -9.81
C GLY A 19 -8.26 -4.67 -9.87
N THR A 20 -8.91 -4.70 -8.70
CA THR A 20 -10.34 -4.93 -8.64
C THR A 20 -11.11 -3.75 -9.24
N ALA A 21 -10.71 -2.54 -8.88
CA ALA A 21 -11.39 -1.34 -9.36
C ALA A 21 -11.27 -1.18 -10.88
N MET A 22 -10.18 -1.70 -11.44
CA MET A 22 -9.92 -1.58 -12.86
C MET A 22 -11.05 -2.19 -13.69
N GLY A 23 -11.72 -3.19 -13.14
CA GLY A 23 -12.83 -3.80 -13.85
C GLY A 23 -14.03 -2.87 -13.97
N PHE A 24 -14.10 -1.85 -13.13
CA PHE A 24 -15.22 -0.91 -13.16
C PHE A 24 -14.81 0.46 -13.65
N PHE A 25 -13.57 0.84 -13.40
CA PHE A 25 -13.08 2.17 -13.73
C PHE A 25 -11.76 2.05 -14.49
N PRO A 26 -11.78 2.23 -15.80
CA PRO A 26 -10.55 2.09 -16.59
C PRO A 26 -9.41 2.98 -16.09
N VAL A 27 -9.72 4.12 -15.50
CA VAL A 27 -8.70 5.02 -15.03
C VAL A 27 -7.87 4.38 -13.90
N ALA A 28 -8.41 3.36 -13.25
CA ALA A 28 -7.67 2.69 -12.18
C ALA A 28 -6.44 1.96 -12.71
N THR A 29 -6.37 1.73 -14.02
CA THR A 29 -5.18 1.12 -14.60
C THR A 29 -3.97 1.99 -14.37
N MET A 30 -4.12 3.31 -14.47
CA MET A 30 -3.02 4.23 -14.25
C MET A 30 -2.57 4.18 -12.81
N ASP A 31 -3.52 4.08 -11.88
CA ASP A 31 -3.18 3.98 -10.48
C ASP A 31 -2.44 2.69 -10.18
N LEU A 32 -2.84 1.61 -10.83
CA LEU A 32 -2.16 0.34 -10.63
C LEU A 32 -0.70 0.44 -11.06
N ILE A 33 -0.45 1.07 -12.19
CA ILE A 33 0.91 1.25 -12.68
C ILE A 33 1.71 2.10 -11.70
N LYS A 34 1.09 3.13 -11.16
CA LYS A 34 1.77 3.98 -10.19
C LYS A 34 2.18 3.18 -8.96
N VAL A 35 1.30 2.31 -8.50
CA VAL A 35 1.59 1.50 -7.32
C VAL A 35 2.76 0.56 -7.61
N GLN A 36 2.78 -0.03 -8.78
CA GLN A 36 3.85 -0.95 -9.13
C GLN A 36 5.22 -0.28 -9.11
N ASN A 37 5.25 0.99 -9.47
CA ASN A 37 6.51 1.72 -9.57
C ASN A 37 6.74 2.72 -8.46
N ALA A 38 5.88 2.75 -7.48
CA ALA A 38 5.95 3.77 -6.44
C ALA A 38 7.05 3.47 -5.44
N SER A 39 7.67 4.54 -4.95
CA SER A 39 8.59 4.41 -3.84
C SER A 39 7.79 4.17 -2.56
N PRO A 40 8.44 3.76 -1.47
CA PRO A 40 7.72 3.57 -0.21
C PRO A 40 6.92 4.78 0.22
N GLU A 41 7.49 5.98 0.07
CA GLU A 41 6.77 7.19 0.45
C GLU A 41 5.55 7.41 -0.41
N GLU A 42 5.68 7.14 -1.70
CA GLU A 42 4.56 7.29 -2.60
C GLU A 42 3.45 6.31 -2.28
N LEU A 43 3.82 5.08 -1.91
CA LEU A 43 2.83 4.09 -1.52
C LEU A 43 2.04 4.55 -0.32
N ILE A 44 2.71 5.13 0.65
CA ILE A 44 2.03 5.63 1.84
C ILE A 44 1.06 6.74 1.45
N ASN A 45 1.49 7.65 0.58
CA ASN A 45 0.61 8.72 0.15
C ASN A 45 -0.60 8.19 -0.60
N ILE A 46 -0.39 7.22 -1.47
CA ILE A 46 -1.49 6.61 -2.21
C ILE A 46 -2.47 5.95 -1.25
N ALA A 47 -1.93 5.24 -0.26
CA ALA A 47 -2.78 4.57 0.72
C ALA A 47 -3.62 5.58 1.49
N LEU A 48 -3.02 6.69 1.90
CA LEU A 48 -3.75 7.69 2.65
C LEU A 48 -4.84 8.34 1.81
N LYS A 49 -4.57 8.56 0.53
CA LYS A 49 -5.58 9.15 -0.34
C LYS A 49 -6.76 8.23 -0.53
N ASN A 50 -6.55 6.93 -0.38
CA ASN A 50 -7.61 5.97 -0.58
C ASN A 50 -8.16 5.44 0.74
N ASN A 51 -7.86 6.14 1.82
CA ASN A 51 -8.39 5.81 3.15
C ASN A 51 -7.96 4.45 3.68
N PHE A 52 -6.78 4.02 3.29
CA PHE A 52 -6.23 2.80 3.85
C PHE A 52 -5.75 3.07 5.27
N ASP A 53 -5.95 2.09 6.11
CA ASP A 53 -5.54 2.20 7.51
C ASP A 53 -4.10 1.70 7.62
N LEU A 54 -3.18 2.64 7.68
CA LEU A 54 -1.77 2.28 7.71
C LEU A 54 -1.37 1.55 8.98
N SER A 55 -2.17 1.66 10.02
CA SER A 55 -1.84 0.97 11.25
C SER A 55 -1.80 -0.54 11.06
N LYS A 56 -2.49 -1.04 10.05
CA LYS A 56 -2.48 -2.48 9.77
C LYS A 56 -1.19 -2.94 9.14
N TYR A 57 -0.36 -2.00 8.71
CA TYR A 57 0.89 -2.33 8.03
C TYR A 57 2.11 -1.98 8.85
N ILE A 58 1.91 -1.59 10.09
CA ILE A 58 3.02 -1.24 10.95
C ILE A 58 3.71 -2.51 11.42
N VAL A 59 5.01 -2.54 11.23
CA VAL A 59 5.82 -3.65 11.69
C VAL A 59 6.71 -3.14 12.78
N ASN A 60 6.58 -3.73 13.95
CA ASN A 60 7.39 -3.32 15.08
C ASN A 60 8.58 -4.26 15.16
N GLY A 61 9.76 -3.72 15.15
CA GLY A 61 10.97 -4.53 15.15
C GLY A 61 11.03 -5.49 16.30
N TYR A 62 10.45 -5.11 17.43
CA TYR A 62 10.50 -6.01 18.57
C TYR A 62 9.59 -7.19 18.42
N SER A 63 8.48 -6.99 17.79
CA SER A 63 7.51 -8.06 17.75
C SER A 63 7.94 -9.19 16.87
N LYS A 64 9.01 -9.01 16.16
CA LYS A 64 9.46 -10.09 15.37
C LYS A 64 10.15 -11.13 16.14
N THR A 65 10.47 -10.84 17.31
CA THR A 65 11.13 -11.79 18.05
C THR A 65 10.19 -12.78 18.44
N LYS A 66 9.77 -13.36 18.09
CA LYS A 66 8.94 -14.25 18.53
C LYS A 66 8.75 -15.14 17.83
#